data_7b04441eb72545a9744c783dd87a8015
#
_entry.id   7b04441eb72545a9744c783dd87a8015
#
_cell.length_a   1.000
_cell.length_b   1.000
_cell.length_c   1.000
_cell.angle_alpha   90.00
_cell.angle_beta   90.00
_cell.angle_gamma   90.00
#
_symmetry.space_group_name_H-M   'P 1'
#
loop_
_entity.id
_entity.type
_entity.pdbx_description
1 polymer ?
#
loop_
_entity_poly.entity_id
_entity_poly.type
_entity_poly.pdbx_seq_one_letter_code
_entity_poly.pdbx_strand_id
1 'polypeptide(L)'
;MKVSPGFLFLGFFYEYSLPFDNMQYNAYNKRMWNILTTEEYLTWFSNLSEYDKEEINFKVHLLEEFGPNLSRPHTDTLKGSKIKNLKELRVKTKGHIFRVAYYFDKKRDGILLTGGDKKGKDQKLFYKNLLKEAMELIELYKDYIWKEENKKWRKN
;
A
#
# COMPACT_ATOMS: atom_id res chain seq x y z
N MET A 1 -20.91 -10.36 -3.15
CA MET A 1 -19.61 -10.53 -2.47
C MET A 1 -19.53 -9.51 -1.35
N LYS A 2 -19.57 -9.95 -0.09
CA LYS A 2 -19.45 -9.02 1.04
C LYS A 2 -17.99 -8.57 1.11
N VAL A 3 -17.73 -7.34 0.73
CA VAL A 3 -16.46 -6.67 0.98
C VAL A 3 -16.40 -6.44 2.48
N SER A 4 -15.49 -7.12 3.16
CA SER A 4 -15.28 -6.86 4.59
C SER A 4 -14.74 -5.46 4.77
N PRO A 5 -15.21 -4.70 5.78
CA PRO A 5 -14.69 -3.36 6.02
C PRO A 5 -13.17 -3.42 6.18
N GLY A 6 -12.45 -2.69 5.35
CA GLY A 6 -11.02 -2.48 5.45
C GLY A 6 -10.12 -3.06 4.37
N PHE A 7 -10.60 -3.89 3.43
CA PHE A 7 -9.73 -4.49 2.40
C PHE A 7 -10.36 -4.54 1.03
N LEU A 8 -9.78 -3.80 0.09
CA LEU A 8 -10.09 -3.87 -1.33
C LEU A 8 -8.85 -4.29 -2.14
N PHE A 9 -9.06 -5.16 -3.12
CA PHE A 9 -8.03 -5.53 -4.09
C PHE A 9 -7.73 -4.35 -5.02
N LEU A 10 -6.45 -4.00 -5.18
CA LEU A 10 -6.00 -3.00 -6.16
C LEU A 10 -6.31 -3.38 -7.62
N GLY A 11 -6.76 -4.60 -7.87
CA GLY A 11 -7.16 -5.06 -9.21
C GLY A 11 -8.23 -4.21 -9.89
N PHE A 12 -8.96 -3.36 -9.15
CA PHE A 12 -9.92 -2.42 -9.70
C PHE A 12 -9.29 -1.16 -10.32
N PHE A 13 -8.04 -0.84 -10.01
CA PHE A 13 -7.35 0.32 -10.60
C PHE A 13 -6.76 0.04 -11.98
N TYR A 14 -6.76 -1.22 -12.43
CA TYR A 14 -6.23 -1.60 -13.74
C TYR A 14 -7.13 -1.24 -14.94
N GLU A 15 -8.40 -0.90 -14.73
CA GLU A 15 -9.29 -0.51 -15.84
C GLU A 15 -8.98 0.87 -16.44
N TYR A 16 -8.14 1.67 -15.79
CA TYR A 16 -7.72 2.99 -16.29
C TYR A 16 -6.25 3.05 -16.74
N SER A 17 -5.49 1.97 -16.63
CA SER A 17 -4.14 1.94 -17.18
C SER A 17 -4.19 1.56 -18.65
N LEU A 18 -3.74 2.50 -19.47
CA LEU A 18 -3.39 2.46 -20.89
C LEU A 18 -3.41 1.06 -21.54
N PRO A 19 -3.89 0.94 -22.80
CA PRO A 19 -3.80 -0.29 -23.55
C PRO A 19 -2.33 -0.55 -23.94
N PHE A 20 -1.52 -0.92 -22.98
CA PHE A 20 -0.29 -1.63 -23.27
C PHE A 20 -0.66 -3.09 -23.48
N ASP A 21 -0.46 -3.50 -24.69
CA ASP A 21 -0.68 -4.82 -25.24
C ASP A 21 -0.32 -5.92 -24.21
N ASN A 22 -1.34 -6.52 -23.61
CA ASN A 22 -1.23 -7.61 -22.65
C ASN A 22 -0.48 -8.85 -23.21
N MET A 23 -0.20 -8.87 -24.52
CA MET A 23 0.44 -10.00 -25.18
C MET A 23 1.95 -10.09 -24.95
N GLN A 24 2.65 -8.98 -24.73
CA GLN A 24 4.09 -9.02 -24.47
C GLN A 24 4.45 -9.22 -23.00
N TYR A 25 3.56 -8.84 -22.07
CA TYR A 25 3.80 -8.99 -20.64
C TYR A 25 3.73 -10.45 -20.16
N ASN A 26 2.94 -11.28 -20.82
CA ASN A 26 2.83 -12.71 -20.51
C ASN A 26 4.06 -13.55 -20.97
N ALA A 27 4.94 -12.99 -21.79
CA ALA A 27 6.08 -13.74 -22.33
C ALA A 27 7.20 -14.02 -21.34
N TYR A 28 7.23 -13.32 -20.19
CA TYR A 28 8.35 -13.42 -19.24
C TYR A 28 8.00 -14.03 -17.88
N ASN A 29 6.78 -14.54 -17.64
CA ASN A 29 6.40 -15.19 -16.36
C ASN A 29 6.87 -14.43 -15.11
N LYS A 30 6.96 -13.10 -15.15
CA LYS A 30 7.36 -12.31 -14.02
C LYS A 30 6.18 -12.23 -13.06
N ARG A 31 6.26 -12.97 -11.97
CA ARG A 31 5.24 -13.00 -10.94
C ARG A 31 5.20 -11.63 -10.26
N MET A 32 4.14 -10.86 -10.49
CA MET A 32 3.90 -9.60 -9.80
C MET A 32 3.52 -9.88 -8.34
N TRP A 33 3.92 -8.99 -7.46
CA TRP A 33 3.52 -9.03 -6.06
C TRP A 33 2.08 -8.55 -5.91
N ASN A 34 1.31 -9.25 -5.09
CA ASN A 34 -0.06 -8.84 -4.79
C ASN A 34 -0.04 -7.65 -3.82
N ILE A 35 -0.70 -6.57 -4.20
CA ILE A 35 -0.79 -5.34 -3.39
C ILE A 35 -2.26 -5.09 -3.03
N LEU A 36 -2.52 -5.03 -1.74
CA LEU A 36 -3.82 -4.76 -1.15
C LEU A 36 -3.84 -3.35 -0.54
N THR A 37 -5.03 -2.82 -0.35
CA THR A 37 -5.23 -1.51 0.28
C THR A 37 -6.19 -1.59 1.46
N THR A 38 -6.01 -0.70 2.42
CA THR A 38 -7.00 -0.41 3.45
C THR A 38 -8.02 0.62 2.96
N GLU A 39 -9.15 0.75 3.65
CA GLU A 39 -10.12 1.82 3.40
C GLU A 39 -9.52 3.21 3.68
N GLU A 40 -8.67 3.32 4.68
CA GLU A 40 -7.98 4.55 5.05
C GLU A 40 -7.07 5.04 3.92
N TYR A 41 -6.31 4.13 3.31
CA TYR A 41 -5.52 4.46 2.13
C TYR A 41 -6.41 4.95 0.98
N LEU A 42 -7.49 4.23 0.68
CA LEU A 42 -8.40 4.58 -0.42
C LEU A 42 -9.10 5.93 -0.18
N THR A 43 -9.53 6.20 1.04
CA THR A 43 -10.14 7.48 1.42
C THR A 43 -9.16 8.63 1.23
N TRP A 44 -7.92 8.47 1.70
CA TRP A 44 -6.88 9.46 1.49
C TRP A 44 -6.58 9.66 0.01
N PHE A 45 -6.36 8.58 -0.73
CA PHE A 45 -6.01 8.58 -2.14
C PHE A 45 -7.10 9.21 -3.01
N SER A 46 -8.38 8.93 -2.75
CA SER A 46 -9.51 9.44 -3.53
C SER A 46 -9.63 10.96 -3.50
N ASN A 47 -9.11 11.61 -2.46
CA ASN A 47 -9.15 13.07 -2.30
C ASN A 47 -7.99 13.80 -3.01
N LEU A 48 -7.08 13.09 -3.66
CA LEU A 48 -5.94 13.66 -4.36
C LEU A 48 -6.31 14.12 -5.78
N SER A 49 -5.50 15.00 -6.36
CA SER A 49 -5.62 15.34 -7.78
C SER A 49 -5.31 14.13 -8.67
N GLU A 50 -5.83 14.12 -9.90
CA GLU A 50 -5.56 13.04 -10.85
C GLU A 50 -4.06 12.90 -11.13
N TYR A 51 -3.36 14.03 -11.25
CA TYR A 51 -1.90 14.01 -11.43
C TYR A 51 -1.16 13.34 -10.25
N ASP A 52 -1.51 13.69 -9.01
CA ASP A 52 -0.90 13.08 -7.82
C ASP A 52 -1.23 11.58 -7.71
N LYS A 53 -2.45 11.18 -8.06
CA LYS A 53 -2.85 9.77 -8.13
C LYS A 53 -2.00 8.98 -9.13
N GLU A 54 -1.76 9.53 -10.31
CA GLU A 54 -0.93 8.89 -11.33
C GLU A 54 0.50 8.68 -10.85
N GLU A 55 1.09 9.69 -10.20
CA GLU A 55 2.45 9.59 -9.64
C GLU A 55 2.55 8.55 -8.51
N ILE A 56 1.53 8.47 -7.66
CA ILE A 56 1.46 7.46 -6.60
C ILE A 56 1.29 6.07 -7.21
N ASN A 57 0.37 5.90 -8.17
CA ASN A 57 0.15 4.62 -8.85
C ASN A 57 1.39 4.12 -9.56
N PHE A 58 2.18 5.01 -10.16
CA PHE A 58 3.47 4.63 -10.74
C PHE A 58 4.41 4.00 -9.68
N LYS A 59 4.47 4.58 -8.48
CA LYS A 59 5.27 4.00 -7.38
C LYS A 59 4.70 2.69 -6.85
N VAL A 60 3.38 2.56 -6.79
CA VAL A 60 2.71 1.31 -6.43
C VAL A 60 3.02 0.22 -7.47
N HIS A 61 3.04 0.57 -8.75
CA HIS A 61 3.43 -0.37 -9.81
C HIS A 61 4.87 -0.87 -9.66
N LEU A 62 5.80 0.01 -9.29
CA LEU A 62 7.17 -0.43 -8.94
C LEU A 62 7.17 -1.39 -7.74
N LEU A 63 6.29 -1.16 -6.76
CA LEU A 63 6.16 -2.06 -5.62
C LEU A 63 5.60 -3.44 -6.02
N GLU A 64 4.65 -3.49 -6.94
CA GLU A 64 4.13 -4.74 -7.52
C GLU A 64 5.24 -5.50 -8.27
N GLU A 65 6.09 -4.77 -8.97
CA GLU A 65 7.17 -5.37 -9.76
C GLU A 65 8.33 -5.89 -8.89
N PHE A 66 8.81 -5.09 -7.96
CA PHE A 66 10.01 -5.39 -7.16
C PHE A 66 9.71 -5.92 -5.75
N GLY A 67 8.49 -5.72 -5.26
CA GLY A 67 8.07 -6.18 -3.95
C GLY A 67 8.96 -5.70 -2.80
N PRO A 68 9.32 -6.59 -1.84
CA PRO A 68 10.19 -6.24 -0.73
C PRO A 68 11.59 -5.77 -1.12
N ASN A 69 12.02 -6.05 -2.36
CA ASN A 69 13.33 -5.63 -2.88
C ASN A 69 13.34 -4.18 -3.39
N LEU A 70 12.17 -3.54 -3.50
CA LEU A 70 12.12 -2.12 -3.86
C LEU A 70 12.89 -1.31 -2.81
N SER A 71 13.80 -0.44 -3.27
CA SER A 71 14.75 0.28 -2.44
C SER A 71 14.76 1.78 -2.71
N ARG A 72 15.62 2.51 -2.04
CA ARG A 72 15.83 3.94 -2.33
C ARG A 72 16.16 4.17 -3.80
N PRO A 73 15.69 5.27 -4.37
CA PRO A 73 14.99 6.41 -3.76
C PRO A 73 13.48 6.23 -3.59
N HIS A 74 12.91 5.10 -4.02
CA HIS A 74 11.46 4.88 -4.10
C HIS A 74 10.83 4.57 -2.75
N THR A 75 11.58 3.89 -1.89
CA THR A 75 11.12 3.50 -0.55
C THR A 75 12.17 3.76 0.51
N ASP A 76 11.74 3.77 1.77
CA ASP A 76 12.62 3.76 2.94
C ASP A 76 11.95 3.04 4.10
N THR A 77 12.72 2.70 5.12
CA THR A 77 12.20 2.15 6.38
C THR A 77 11.48 3.24 7.16
N LEU A 78 10.28 2.95 7.65
CA LEU A 78 9.56 3.85 8.56
C LEU A 78 10.17 3.72 9.97
N LYS A 79 11.01 4.69 10.32
CA LYS A 79 11.79 4.67 11.56
C LYS A 79 10.91 4.73 12.81
N GLY A 80 11.35 4.08 13.88
CA GLY A 80 10.65 4.06 15.17
C GLY A 80 9.62 2.94 15.32
N SER A 81 9.39 2.15 14.28
CA SER A 81 8.51 1.00 14.35
C SER A 81 9.16 -0.18 15.05
N LYS A 82 8.41 -0.86 15.92
CA LYS A 82 8.74 -2.20 16.42
C LYS A 82 8.38 -3.31 15.43
N ILE A 83 7.59 -2.98 14.41
CA ILE A 83 7.16 -3.90 13.36
C ILE A 83 8.25 -3.95 12.30
N LYS A 84 8.83 -5.13 12.13
CA LYS A 84 9.81 -5.36 11.06
C LYS A 84 9.15 -5.16 9.69
N ASN A 85 9.90 -4.57 8.77
CA ASN A 85 9.47 -4.36 7.38
C ASN A 85 8.31 -3.35 7.19
N LEU A 86 8.01 -2.53 8.18
CA LEU A 86 7.16 -1.36 7.97
C LEU A 86 7.97 -0.29 7.25
N LYS A 87 7.53 0.06 6.05
CA LYS A 87 8.22 0.96 5.12
C LYS A 87 7.32 2.10 4.65
N GLU A 88 7.92 3.06 3.98
CA GLU A 88 7.21 4.14 3.29
C GLU A 88 7.54 4.14 1.79
N LEU A 89 6.54 4.31 0.93
CA LEU A 89 6.72 4.77 -0.43
C LEU A 89 6.95 6.28 -0.42
N ARG A 90 7.87 6.73 -1.25
CA ARG A 90 8.29 8.13 -1.35
C ARG A 90 7.89 8.68 -2.70
N VAL A 91 6.94 9.59 -2.70
CA VAL A 91 6.42 10.22 -3.92
C VAL A 91 6.58 11.74 -3.79
N LYS A 92 7.22 12.34 -4.77
CA LYS A 92 7.35 13.79 -4.85
C LYS A 92 6.72 14.27 -6.15
N THR A 93 5.76 15.16 -6.04
CA THR A 93 5.12 15.87 -7.16
C THR A 93 5.49 17.34 -7.15
N LYS A 94 4.96 18.12 -8.09
CA LYS A 94 5.25 19.57 -8.16
C LYS A 94 4.81 20.32 -6.91
N GLY A 95 3.74 19.87 -6.26
CA GLY A 95 3.14 20.57 -5.12
C GLY A 95 3.23 19.83 -3.79
N HIS A 96 3.62 18.55 -3.78
CA HIS A 96 3.44 17.67 -2.62
C HIS A 96 4.65 16.76 -2.38
N ILE A 97 4.79 16.31 -1.13
CA ILE A 97 5.79 15.34 -0.70
C ILE A 97 5.06 14.22 0.04
N PHE A 98 4.52 13.28 -0.73
CA PHE A 98 3.75 12.18 -0.17
C PHE A 98 4.60 11.08 0.44
N ARG A 99 4.05 10.46 1.47
CA ARG A 99 4.54 9.23 2.08
C ARG A 99 3.38 8.27 2.24
N VAL A 100 3.54 7.04 1.79
CA VAL A 100 2.55 5.97 1.93
C VAL A 100 3.17 4.87 2.78
N ALA A 101 2.61 4.64 3.96
CA ALA A 101 3.03 3.55 4.83
C ALA A 101 2.54 2.21 4.27
N TYR A 102 3.44 1.23 4.20
CA TYR A 102 3.12 -0.12 3.73
C TYR A 102 4.00 -1.17 4.40
N TYR A 103 3.57 -2.43 4.36
CA TYR A 103 4.37 -3.57 4.77
C TYR A 103 3.99 -4.81 3.95
N PHE A 104 4.86 -5.83 3.98
CA PHE A 104 4.54 -7.15 3.46
C PHE A 104 4.21 -8.11 4.60
N ASP A 105 3.08 -8.78 4.50
CA ASP A 105 2.62 -9.75 5.50
C ASP A 105 3.31 -11.12 5.34
N LYS A 106 2.94 -12.07 6.20
CA LYS A 106 3.48 -13.43 6.16
C LYS A 106 3.08 -14.22 4.90
N LYS A 107 1.97 -13.83 4.27
CA LYS A 107 1.51 -14.41 2.99
C LYS A 107 2.22 -13.79 1.80
N ARG A 108 3.12 -12.80 2.05
CA ARG A 108 3.85 -12.04 1.06
C ARG A 108 2.96 -11.10 0.23
N ASP A 109 1.82 -10.72 0.76
CA ASP A 109 1.01 -9.63 0.21
C ASP A 109 1.54 -8.28 0.72
N GLY A 110 1.64 -7.31 -0.17
CA GLY A 110 1.95 -5.93 0.19
C GLY A 110 0.66 -5.21 0.60
N ILE A 111 0.68 -4.51 1.71
CA ILE A 111 -0.48 -3.80 2.24
C ILE A 111 -0.18 -2.30 2.29
N LEU A 112 -0.87 -1.50 1.47
CA LEU A 112 -0.86 -0.05 1.57
C LEU A 112 -1.80 0.37 2.70
N LEU A 113 -1.25 0.97 3.75
CA LEU A 113 -1.98 1.22 5.00
C LEU A 113 -2.64 2.60 5.01
N THR A 114 -1.86 3.64 4.84
CA THR A 114 -2.31 5.03 4.85
C THR A 114 -1.26 5.92 4.19
N GLY A 115 -1.66 7.11 3.78
CA GLY A 115 -0.76 8.07 3.18
C GLY A 115 -0.95 9.47 3.75
N GLY A 116 0.01 10.33 3.47
CA GLY A 116 -0.04 11.73 3.86
C GLY A 116 0.95 12.59 3.10
N ASP A 117 0.67 13.89 3.07
CA ASP A 117 1.58 14.90 2.53
C ASP A 117 2.36 15.56 3.68
N LYS A 118 3.68 15.42 3.63
CA LYS A 118 4.55 16.03 4.65
C LYS A 118 5.01 17.44 4.32
N LYS A 119 4.68 17.94 3.14
CA LYS A 119 5.10 19.28 2.72
C LYS A 119 4.55 20.35 3.67
N GLY A 120 5.42 21.22 4.13
CA GLY A 120 5.06 22.33 5.04
C GLY A 120 4.65 21.91 6.46
N LYS A 121 4.84 20.65 6.82
CA LYS A 121 4.50 20.13 8.16
C LYS A 121 5.75 19.92 9.02
N ASP A 122 5.55 19.96 10.34
CA ASP A 122 6.57 19.49 11.28
C ASP A 122 6.87 18.00 11.01
N GLN A 123 8.11 17.71 10.65
CA GLN A 123 8.50 16.37 10.21
C GLN A 123 8.38 15.34 11.34
N LYS A 124 8.75 15.71 12.57
CA LYS A 124 8.68 14.81 13.71
C LYS A 124 7.25 14.43 14.03
N LEU A 125 6.35 15.40 14.02
CA LEU A 125 4.92 15.19 14.25
C LEU A 125 4.28 14.39 13.12
N PHE A 126 4.61 14.70 11.87
CA PHE A 126 4.12 13.97 10.71
C PHE A 126 4.45 12.48 10.81
N TYR A 127 5.71 12.14 11.03
CA TYR A 127 6.13 10.73 11.11
C TYR A 127 5.59 10.02 12.35
N LYS A 128 5.45 10.72 13.47
CA LYS A 128 4.81 10.17 14.67
C LYS A 128 3.36 9.75 14.39
N ASN A 129 2.59 10.60 13.70
CA ASN A 129 1.20 10.32 13.36
C ASN A 129 1.08 9.22 12.30
N LEU A 130 1.89 9.27 11.24
CA LEU A 130 1.92 8.25 10.20
C LEU A 130 2.25 6.87 10.77
N LEU A 131 3.25 6.80 11.64
CA LEU A 131 3.65 5.55 12.30
C LEU A 131 2.55 5.00 13.20
N LYS A 132 1.93 5.85 14.02
CA LYS A 132 0.84 5.46 14.92
C LYS A 132 -0.32 4.86 14.14
N GLU A 133 -0.80 5.57 13.11
CA GLU A 133 -1.91 5.12 12.27
C GLU A 133 -1.58 3.81 11.54
N ALA A 134 -0.38 3.71 10.96
CA ALA A 134 0.05 2.49 10.29
C ALA A 134 0.10 1.28 11.24
N MET A 135 0.56 1.46 12.46
CA MET A 135 0.61 0.37 13.46
C MET A 135 -0.78 -0.08 13.90
N GLU A 136 -1.71 0.87 14.10
CA GLU A 136 -3.11 0.57 14.43
C GLU A 136 -3.78 -0.24 13.31
N LEU A 137 -3.55 0.14 12.06
CA LEU A 137 -4.08 -0.57 10.88
C LEU A 137 -3.50 -1.99 10.73
N ILE A 138 -2.22 -2.18 11.03
CA ILE A 138 -1.61 -3.53 11.01
C ILE A 138 -2.27 -4.44 12.07
N GLU A 139 -2.53 -3.95 13.26
CA GLU A 139 -3.21 -4.74 14.30
C GLU A 139 -4.63 -5.12 13.88
N LEU A 140 -5.40 -4.17 13.32
CA LEU A 140 -6.73 -4.46 12.76
C LEU A 140 -6.69 -5.52 11.64
N TYR A 141 -5.68 -5.45 10.77
CA TYR A 141 -5.49 -6.43 9.70
C TYR A 141 -5.20 -7.84 10.24
N LYS A 142 -4.32 -7.95 11.22
CA LYS A 142 -4.00 -9.23 11.86
C LYS A 142 -5.23 -9.87 12.49
N ASP A 143 -6.04 -9.08 13.22
CA ASP A 143 -7.28 -9.54 13.82
C ASP A 143 -8.29 -10.03 12.79
N TYR A 144 -8.39 -9.31 11.67
CA TYR A 144 -9.27 -9.71 10.57
C TYR A 144 -8.87 -11.06 9.97
N ILE A 145 -7.59 -11.23 9.62
CA ILE A 145 -7.07 -12.49 9.07
C ILE A 145 -7.29 -13.65 10.04
N TRP A 146 -7.01 -13.44 11.32
CA TRP A 146 -7.21 -14.45 12.34
C TRP A 146 -8.69 -14.90 12.45
N LYS A 147 -9.62 -13.94 12.41
CA LYS A 147 -11.06 -14.22 12.43
C LYS A 147 -11.53 -14.99 11.20
N GLU A 148 -11.08 -14.64 10.02
CA GLU A 148 -11.44 -15.33 8.77
C GLU A 148 -10.87 -16.75 8.71
N GLU A 149 -9.65 -16.96 9.15
CA GLU A 149 -9.06 -18.29 9.23
C GLU A 149 -9.83 -19.19 10.21
N ASN A 150 -10.19 -18.66 11.38
CA ASN A 150 -10.95 -19.44 12.38
C ASN A 150 -12.41 -19.72 11.98
N LYS A 151 -13.04 -18.88 11.14
CA LYS A 151 -14.36 -19.18 10.58
C LYS A 151 -14.35 -20.41 9.66
N LYS A 152 -13.27 -20.63 8.92
CA LYS A 152 -13.12 -21.80 8.04
C LYS A 152 -13.07 -23.10 8.82
N TRP A 153 -12.46 -23.11 9.99
CA TRP A 153 -12.36 -24.31 10.84
C TRP A 153 -13.65 -24.68 11.59
N ARG A 154 -14.56 -23.71 11.80
CA ARG A 154 -15.85 -23.97 12.48
C ARG A 154 -16.94 -24.52 11.56
N LYS A 155 -16.70 -24.59 10.26
CA LYS A 155 -17.65 -25.10 9.26
C LYS A 155 -17.40 -26.56 8.83
N ASN A 156 -16.38 -27.17 9.38
CA ASN A 156 -16.06 -28.61 9.25
C ASN A 156 -16.25 -29.29 10.59
#